data_c8f09bb991ce4b6e7ccd4df884486ec5
#
_entry.id   c8f09bb991ce4b6e7ccd4df884486ec5
#
_cell.length_a   1.000
_cell.length_b   1.000
_cell.length_c   1.000
_cell.angle_alpha   90.00
_cell.angle_beta   90.00
_cell.angle_gamma   90.00
#
_symmetry.space_group_name_H-M   'P 1'
#
loop_
_entity.id
_entity.type
_entity.pdbx_description
1 polymer ?
#
loop_
_entity_poly.entity_id
_entity_poly.type
_entity_poly.pdbx_seq_one_letter_code
_entity_poly.pdbx_strand_id
1 'polypeptide(L)'
;HPMPYDPANFSFSYSHSHQHTQGETTVYENEDNWRGSLDYSWTPVYKSWEPFKKLKNKSKWLDILKRFGLNWLPQNVAFNTEMTRNYYELQERDMESTENSQLPLSFSEQFLWNREFSMRWDLTKNLHMNFQSATHAQIEEPYTPINKDLYADQYHAWKDSVWTSIKHWGAPLDYNQTFTASYQLPLNLIPIFDWVNADASYNSTYSWNKGTEDEDGVSYGNTINTNRSLNLNGTFNLVKLYNHVPFLKAANQKFDKEPSRSQIQKKKQEKEKAKQEAQKRKLELAKVRQEAIDAGKDPEEAVKEWTSKNNKKAQEQKKRLPLNKRSFEQEITLLPLLADAKDLKKEKDEAAGEKTEASGDEAETKNAEKSKKSKKDKSKKDDSKKKYVDVKHGKNTKRLIVSAKTEDGKAFHLKYKVLDNNTIRITSKVDSATKLKVNVLPKAPLEEKAWYKTMQAISRVAMMARNVSFSYRNNYQLTLPGFLPTIGDAFGQTKQGIMSPGLDFAFGFVGDSYIEKA
;
A
#
# COMPACT_ATOMS: atom_id res chain seq x y z
N HIS A 1 -33.22 -5.99 -4.04
CA HIS A 1 -32.35 -5.31 -3.09
C HIS A 1 -33.14 -5.09 -1.82
N PRO A 2 -32.62 -5.46 -0.64
CA PRO A 2 -33.35 -5.25 0.60
C PRO A 2 -33.56 -3.74 0.83
N MET A 3 -34.81 -3.36 0.94
CA MET A 3 -35.17 -1.98 1.34
C MET A 3 -35.04 -1.84 2.85
N PRO A 4 -34.84 -0.62 3.39
CA PRO A 4 -34.70 -0.42 4.83
C PRO A 4 -35.90 -0.95 5.65
N TYR A 5 -37.08 -0.92 5.06
CA TYR A 5 -38.34 -1.37 5.67
C TYR A 5 -38.73 -2.83 5.37
N ASP A 6 -37.83 -3.59 4.73
CA ASP A 6 -38.08 -5.00 4.41
C ASP A 6 -38.18 -5.81 5.72
N PRO A 7 -39.26 -6.59 5.92
CA PRO A 7 -39.40 -7.47 7.08
C PRO A 7 -38.23 -8.43 7.29
N ALA A 8 -37.54 -8.80 6.21
CA ALA A 8 -36.35 -9.66 6.28
C ALA A 8 -35.19 -9.04 7.05
N ASN A 9 -35.18 -7.71 7.26
CA ASN A 9 -34.17 -7.01 8.05
C ASN A 9 -34.41 -7.13 9.57
N PHE A 10 -35.57 -7.62 9.98
CA PHE A 10 -35.99 -7.69 11.38
C PHE A 10 -35.94 -9.15 11.86
N SER A 11 -35.47 -9.32 13.08
CA SER A 11 -35.52 -10.58 13.82
C SER A 11 -36.08 -10.28 15.20
N PHE A 12 -37.00 -11.13 15.64
CA PHE A 12 -37.60 -11.00 16.96
C PHE A 12 -37.37 -12.31 17.71
N SER A 13 -37.01 -12.20 19.00
CA SER A 13 -36.93 -13.32 19.89
C SER A 13 -37.63 -13.04 21.22
N TYR A 14 -38.25 -14.05 21.79
CA TYR A 14 -38.87 -13.97 23.09
C TYR A 14 -38.61 -15.27 23.83
N SER A 15 -38.27 -15.18 25.12
CA SER A 15 -38.15 -16.29 26.01
C SER A 15 -38.72 -15.94 27.39
N HIS A 16 -39.33 -16.93 28.02
CA HIS A 16 -39.78 -16.86 29.40
C HIS A 16 -39.35 -18.13 30.08
N SER A 17 -38.78 -18.04 31.27
CA SER A 17 -38.50 -19.16 32.14
C SER A 17 -39.11 -18.87 33.51
N HIS A 18 -39.78 -19.86 34.05
CA HIS A 18 -40.36 -19.85 35.39
C HIS A 18 -39.76 -21.02 36.18
N GLN A 19 -39.23 -20.72 37.34
CA GLN A 19 -38.71 -21.69 38.27
C GLN A 19 -39.52 -21.59 39.57
N HIS A 20 -40.03 -22.74 40.03
CA HIS A 20 -40.79 -22.85 41.27
C HIS A 20 -40.12 -23.88 42.16
N THR A 21 -39.84 -23.51 43.40
CA THR A 21 -39.21 -24.34 44.40
C THR A 21 -40.04 -24.33 45.68
N GLN A 22 -40.21 -25.48 46.28
CA GLN A 22 -40.86 -25.63 47.60
C GLN A 22 -39.97 -26.49 48.49
N GLY A 23 -39.96 -26.19 49.77
CA GLY A 23 -39.14 -26.89 50.73
C GLY A 23 -39.78 -26.96 52.12
N GLU A 24 -39.07 -27.55 53.05
CA GLU A 24 -39.51 -27.67 54.42
C GLU A 24 -39.63 -26.31 55.10
N THR A 25 -38.67 -25.45 54.90
CA THR A 25 -38.61 -24.07 55.42
C THR A 25 -39.22 -23.05 54.46
N THR A 26 -39.39 -23.40 53.19
CA THR A 26 -39.85 -22.52 52.12
C THR A 26 -41.27 -22.87 51.71
N VAL A 27 -42.18 -21.91 51.81
CA VAL A 27 -43.56 -22.08 51.31
C VAL A 27 -43.55 -22.15 49.81
N TYR A 28 -42.94 -21.18 49.21
CA TYR A 28 -42.59 -21.15 47.78
C TYR A 28 -41.47 -20.16 47.52
N GLU A 29 -40.71 -20.48 46.47
CA GLU A 29 -39.69 -19.63 45.86
C GLU A 29 -39.97 -19.63 44.35
N ASN A 30 -40.26 -18.46 43.81
CA ASN A 30 -40.57 -18.29 42.40
C ASN A 30 -39.52 -17.35 41.77
N GLU A 31 -39.03 -17.75 40.63
CA GLU A 31 -38.18 -16.91 39.79
C GLU A 31 -38.74 -16.90 38.37
N ASP A 32 -39.09 -15.73 37.91
CA ASP A 32 -39.57 -15.47 36.56
C ASP A 32 -38.60 -14.59 35.78
N ASN A 33 -38.12 -15.10 34.67
CA ASN A 33 -37.24 -14.41 33.79
C ASN A 33 -37.89 -14.25 32.41
N TRP A 34 -38.08 -13.02 31.97
CA TRP A 34 -38.56 -12.64 30.64
C TRP A 34 -37.46 -11.98 29.87
N ARG A 35 -37.30 -12.37 28.61
CA ARG A 35 -36.36 -11.70 27.67
C ARG A 35 -37.04 -11.54 26.32
N GLY A 36 -37.09 -10.33 25.82
CA GLY A 36 -37.55 -9.99 24.48
C GLY A 36 -36.51 -9.20 23.75
N SER A 37 -36.15 -9.59 22.52
CA SER A 37 -35.27 -8.81 21.69
C SER A 37 -35.86 -8.56 20.32
N LEU A 38 -35.53 -7.39 19.76
CA LEU A 38 -35.79 -7.01 18.38
C LEU A 38 -34.49 -6.55 17.77
N ASP A 39 -34.05 -7.28 16.76
CA ASP A 39 -32.85 -6.99 16.00
C ASP A 39 -33.22 -6.48 14.62
N TYR A 40 -32.61 -5.40 14.20
CA TYR A 40 -32.70 -4.85 12.87
C TYR A 40 -31.32 -4.78 12.25
N SER A 41 -31.16 -5.30 11.04
CA SER A 41 -29.90 -5.21 10.31
C SER A 41 -30.18 -4.98 8.82
N TRP A 42 -29.75 -3.85 8.33
CA TRP A 42 -29.88 -3.48 6.93
C TRP A 42 -28.53 -3.32 6.27
N THR A 43 -28.29 -4.10 5.20
CA THR A 43 -27.07 -4.10 4.42
C THR A 43 -27.43 -3.78 2.96
N PRO A 44 -27.45 -2.52 2.57
CA PRO A 44 -27.81 -2.12 1.22
C PRO A 44 -26.78 -2.57 0.20
N VAL A 45 -27.24 -3.08 -0.92
CA VAL A 45 -26.41 -3.32 -2.09
C VAL A 45 -26.39 -2.05 -2.93
N TYR A 46 -25.24 -1.39 -2.99
CA TYR A 46 -25.08 -0.15 -3.71
C TYR A 46 -23.90 -0.21 -4.68
N LYS A 47 -23.94 0.67 -5.65
CA LYS A 47 -22.84 0.89 -6.58
C LYS A 47 -22.20 2.24 -6.26
N SER A 48 -20.89 2.22 -6.03
CA SER A 48 -20.15 3.47 -5.82
C SER A 48 -20.33 4.43 -6.99
N TRP A 49 -20.60 5.68 -6.70
CA TRP A 49 -20.63 6.73 -7.70
C TRP A 49 -19.19 7.14 -8.04
N GLU A 50 -18.76 6.84 -9.26
CA GLU A 50 -17.40 7.08 -9.76
C GLU A 50 -17.46 8.09 -10.93
N PRO A 51 -17.56 9.40 -10.67
CA PRO A 51 -17.80 10.40 -11.71
C PRO A 51 -16.68 10.47 -12.76
N PHE A 52 -15.45 10.22 -12.33
CA PHE A 52 -14.26 10.39 -13.16
C PHE A 52 -13.76 9.09 -13.80
N LYS A 53 -14.44 7.97 -13.61
CA LYS A 53 -14.04 6.65 -14.16
C LYS A 53 -13.93 6.63 -15.68
N LYS A 54 -14.77 7.41 -16.37
CA LYS A 54 -14.83 7.47 -17.85
C LYS A 54 -13.78 8.38 -18.48
N LEU A 55 -12.92 9.05 -17.71
CA LEU A 55 -11.87 9.91 -18.25
C LEU A 55 -10.86 9.08 -19.05
N LYS A 56 -10.84 9.26 -20.37
CA LYS A 56 -9.95 8.54 -21.31
C LYS A 56 -8.47 8.99 -21.25
N ASN A 57 -8.17 10.05 -20.52
CA ASN A 57 -6.80 10.57 -20.41
C ASN A 57 -5.89 9.54 -19.70
N LYS A 58 -4.77 9.19 -20.32
CA LYS A 58 -3.78 8.21 -19.82
C LYS A 58 -2.76 8.82 -18.83
N SER A 59 -2.95 10.06 -18.41
CA SER A 59 -2.04 10.71 -17.46
C SER A 59 -2.12 10.04 -16.09
N LYS A 60 -0.98 9.64 -15.55
CA LYS A 60 -0.85 9.06 -14.20
C LYS A 60 -1.26 10.05 -13.09
N TRP A 61 -1.17 11.34 -13.33
CA TRP A 61 -1.58 12.38 -12.38
C TRP A 61 -3.09 12.40 -12.11
N LEU A 62 -3.88 11.94 -13.08
CA LEU A 62 -5.32 11.85 -12.96
C LEU A 62 -5.80 10.52 -12.36
N ASP A 63 -4.92 9.61 -12.03
CA ASP A 63 -5.31 8.30 -11.49
C ASP A 63 -5.97 8.43 -10.11
N ILE A 64 -5.61 9.42 -9.31
CA ILE A 64 -6.27 9.72 -8.04
C ILE A 64 -7.75 10.10 -8.25
N LEU A 65 -8.03 10.95 -9.26
CA LEU A 65 -9.41 11.35 -9.59
C LEU A 65 -10.20 10.19 -10.20
N LYS A 66 -9.60 9.38 -11.07
CA LYS A 66 -10.27 8.23 -11.69
C LYS A 66 -10.67 7.16 -10.69
N ARG A 67 -9.90 7.02 -9.61
CA ARG A 67 -10.17 6.05 -8.53
C ARG A 67 -11.07 6.60 -7.44
N PHE A 68 -11.38 7.90 -7.48
CA PHE A 68 -12.32 8.49 -6.55
C PHE A 68 -13.70 7.86 -6.72
N GLY A 69 -14.27 7.40 -5.64
CA GLY A 69 -15.62 6.86 -5.58
C GLY A 69 -16.27 7.28 -4.28
N LEU A 70 -17.52 7.70 -4.36
CA LEU A 70 -18.35 8.12 -3.25
C LEU A 70 -19.49 7.12 -3.05
N ASN A 71 -19.71 6.71 -1.81
CA ASN A 71 -20.82 5.86 -1.41
C ASN A 71 -21.81 6.67 -0.59
N TRP A 72 -23.00 6.88 -1.13
CA TRP A 72 -24.06 7.65 -0.47
C TRP A 72 -24.76 6.88 0.66
N LEU A 73 -24.73 5.55 0.59
CA LEU A 73 -25.35 4.67 1.57
C LEU A 73 -24.29 4.01 2.46
N PRO A 74 -24.60 3.80 3.74
CA PRO A 74 -23.74 3.01 4.62
C PRO A 74 -23.69 1.54 4.15
N GLN A 75 -22.63 0.81 4.51
CA GLN A 75 -22.55 -0.62 4.26
C GLN A 75 -23.48 -1.42 5.14
N ASN A 76 -23.61 -1.00 6.38
CA ASN A 76 -24.46 -1.67 7.36
C ASN A 76 -25.02 -0.64 8.32
N VAL A 77 -26.29 -0.81 8.66
CA VAL A 77 -26.96 -0.14 9.77
C VAL A 77 -27.63 -1.23 10.58
N ALA A 78 -27.32 -1.33 11.84
CA ALA A 78 -27.92 -2.30 12.73
C ALA A 78 -28.42 -1.61 14.01
N PHE A 79 -29.54 -2.07 14.49
CA PHE A 79 -30.14 -1.65 15.75
C PHE A 79 -30.62 -2.91 16.47
N ASN A 80 -30.15 -3.08 17.70
CA ASN A 80 -30.57 -4.14 18.60
C ASN A 80 -31.27 -3.50 19.81
N THR A 81 -32.40 -4.05 20.21
CA THR A 81 -33.09 -3.66 21.43
C THR A 81 -33.53 -4.88 22.19
N GLU A 82 -33.14 -4.95 23.44
CA GLU A 82 -33.41 -6.07 24.31
C GLU A 82 -33.98 -5.60 25.64
N MET A 83 -35.12 -6.19 26.02
CA MET A 83 -35.74 -6.03 27.32
C MET A 83 -35.59 -7.31 28.11
N THR A 84 -35.06 -7.21 29.33
CA THR A 84 -34.94 -8.34 30.26
C THR A 84 -35.60 -7.95 31.58
N ARG A 85 -36.51 -8.77 32.02
CA ARG A 85 -37.16 -8.62 33.34
C ARG A 85 -36.94 -9.87 34.15
N ASN A 86 -36.39 -9.68 35.35
CA ASN A 86 -36.29 -10.71 36.39
C ASN A 86 -37.21 -10.30 37.53
N TYR A 87 -38.02 -11.24 37.97
CA TYR A 87 -38.87 -11.11 39.14
C TYR A 87 -38.64 -12.32 40.02
N TYR A 88 -38.25 -12.10 41.25
CA TYR A 88 -37.99 -13.12 42.25
C TYR A 88 -38.84 -12.86 43.47
N GLU A 89 -39.50 -13.90 44.01
CA GLU A 89 -40.23 -13.86 45.26
C GLU A 89 -39.97 -15.08 46.10
N LEU A 90 -39.83 -14.88 47.40
CA LEU A 90 -39.57 -15.92 48.37
C LEU A 90 -40.51 -15.75 49.56
N GLN A 91 -41.29 -16.77 49.84
CA GLN A 91 -42.16 -16.88 51.02
C GLN A 91 -41.62 -17.97 51.92
N GLU A 92 -41.19 -17.61 53.11
CA GLU A 92 -40.64 -18.53 54.11
C GLU A 92 -41.68 -18.83 55.19
N ARG A 93 -41.54 -19.99 55.83
CA ARG A 93 -42.33 -20.39 57.00
C ARG A 93 -41.67 -19.88 58.26
N ASP A 94 -42.47 -19.39 59.18
CA ASP A 94 -42.01 -19.09 60.55
C ASP A 94 -41.91 -20.39 61.33
N MET A 95 -40.67 -20.84 61.54
CA MET A 95 -40.42 -22.12 62.25
C MET A 95 -40.42 -21.98 63.78
N GLU A 96 -40.45 -20.73 64.26
CA GLU A 96 -40.48 -20.45 65.68
C GLU A 96 -41.93 -20.34 66.23
N SER A 97 -42.85 -20.02 65.37
CA SER A 97 -44.27 -19.88 65.73
C SER A 97 -44.99 -21.23 65.80
N THR A 98 -45.79 -21.44 66.84
CA THR A 98 -46.67 -22.61 66.97
C THR A 98 -47.89 -22.55 66.06
N GLU A 99 -48.19 -21.36 65.55
CA GLU A 99 -49.22 -21.16 64.53
C GLU A 99 -48.55 -21.22 63.16
N ASN A 100 -49.20 -21.75 62.19
CA ASN A 100 -48.71 -21.93 60.83
C ASN A 100 -48.55 -20.52 60.14
N SER A 101 -47.69 -19.68 60.72
CA SER A 101 -47.47 -18.34 60.29
C SER A 101 -46.36 -18.32 59.21
N GLN A 102 -46.39 -17.28 58.39
CA GLN A 102 -45.42 -17.04 57.31
C GLN A 102 -44.62 -15.76 57.61
N LEU A 103 -43.35 -15.79 57.31
CA LEU A 103 -42.53 -14.58 57.36
C LEU A 103 -42.99 -13.58 56.27
N PRO A 104 -42.66 -12.28 56.40
CA PRO A 104 -42.96 -11.32 55.31
C PRO A 104 -42.43 -11.75 53.98
N LEU A 105 -43.18 -11.53 52.91
CA LEU A 105 -42.77 -11.83 51.55
C LEU A 105 -41.52 -11.04 51.15
N SER A 106 -40.47 -11.74 50.77
CA SER A 106 -39.26 -11.17 50.20
C SER A 106 -39.38 -11.22 48.68
N PHE A 107 -39.14 -10.10 47.99
CA PHE A 107 -39.14 -10.06 46.55
C PHE A 107 -38.09 -9.09 46.03
N SER A 108 -37.64 -9.34 44.81
CA SER A 108 -36.78 -8.45 44.06
C SER A 108 -37.22 -8.38 42.59
N GLU A 109 -37.08 -7.23 42.03
CA GLU A 109 -37.47 -6.97 40.67
C GLU A 109 -36.40 -6.15 39.94
N GLN A 110 -36.14 -6.50 38.72
CA GLN A 110 -35.20 -5.78 37.86
C GLN A 110 -35.75 -5.83 36.44
N PHE A 111 -35.96 -4.66 35.86
CA PHE A 111 -36.42 -4.53 34.49
C PHE A 111 -35.46 -3.64 33.73
N LEU A 112 -34.67 -4.23 32.83
CA LEU A 112 -33.63 -3.55 32.05
C LEU A 112 -34.05 -3.45 30.59
N TRP A 113 -33.67 -2.36 29.95
CA TRP A 113 -33.87 -2.11 28.53
C TRP A 113 -32.55 -1.69 27.90
N ASN A 114 -31.91 -2.59 27.18
CA ASN A 114 -30.65 -2.36 26.47
C ASN A 114 -30.96 -1.99 25.01
N ARG A 115 -30.26 -1.00 24.50
CA ARG A 115 -30.38 -0.54 23.12
C ARG A 115 -29.01 -0.34 22.55
N GLU A 116 -28.74 -0.95 21.40
CA GLU A 116 -27.47 -0.83 20.70
C GLU A 116 -27.72 -0.34 19.27
N PHE A 117 -26.94 0.59 18.82
CA PHE A 117 -26.95 1.09 17.45
C PHE A 117 -25.55 0.98 16.86
N SER A 118 -25.42 0.47 15.65
CA SER A 118 -24.17 0.44 14.93
C SER A 118 -24.36 0.82 13.47
N MET A 119 -23.41 1.58 12.96
CA MET A 119 -23.37 2.00 11.56
C MET A 119 -21.95 1.92 11.02
N ARG A 120 -21.79 1.24 9.90
CA ARG A 120 -20.56 1.24 9.14
C ARG A 120 -20.77 1.96 7.81
N TRP A 121 -19.93 2.95 7.55
CA TRP A 121 -20.01 3.75 6.34
C TRP A 121 -18.63 3.94 5.70
N ASP A 122 -18.40 3.29 4.57
CA ASP A 122 -17.23 3.52 3.73
C ASP A 122 -17.55 4.65 2.75
N LEU A 123 -17.48 5.90 3.23
CA LEU A 123 -17.89 7.09 2.48
C LEU A 123 -17.14 7.21 1.14
N THR A 124 -15.86 6.88 1.15
CA THR A 124 -15.04 6.74 -0.06
C THR A 124 -14.29 5.42 -0.04
N LYS A 125 -13.62 5.07 -1.11
CA LYS A 125 -12.78 3.86 -1.15
C LYS A 125 -11.66 3.84 -0.11
N ASN A 126 -11.31 5.00 0.42
CA ASN A 126 -10.18 5.17 1.32
C ASN A 126 -10.58 5.70 2.70
N LEU A 127 -11.82 6.14 2.88
CA LEU A 127 -12.36 6.66 4.13
C LEU A 127 -13.44 5.71 4.64
N HIS A 128 -13.15 5.09 5.77
CA HIS A 128 -14.02 4.15 6.45
C HIS A 128 -14.41 4.73 7.80
N MET A 129 -15.69 4.72 8.11
CA MET A 129 -16.24 5.26 9.34
C MET A 129 -17.09 4.19 10.02
N ASN A 130 -16.93 4.05 11.33
CA ASN A 130 -17.77 3.19 12.16
C ASN A 130 -18.28 4.02 13.33
N PHE A 131 -19.54 3.86 13.62
CA PHE A 131 -20.20 4.43 14.78
C PHE A 131 -20.91 3.31 15.53
N GLN A 132 -20.74 3.27 16.83
CA GLN A 132 -21.44 2.35 17.73
C GLN A 132 -21.88 3.11 18.97
N SER A 133 -23.10 2.85 19.42
CA SER A 133 -23.58 3.34 20.71
C SER A 133 -24.37 2.27 21.42
N ALA A 134 -24.28 2.26 22.74
CA ALA A 134 -25.03 1.38 23.63
C ALA A 134 -25.63 2.20 24.77
N THR A 135 -26.89 1.97 25.04
CA THR A 135 -27.62 2.57 26.17
C THR A 135 -28.17 1.45 27.03
N HIS A 136 -27.87 1.45 28.30
CA HIS A 136 -28.53 0.63 29.28
C HIS A 136 -29.49 1.51 30.10
N ALA A 137 -30.74 1.13 30.13
CA ALA A 137 -31.76 1.83 30.88
C ALA A 137 -32.55 0.86 31.77
N GLN A 138 -33.07 1.40 32.84
CA GLN A 138 -33.98 0.69 33.71
C GLN A 138 -35.41 1.13 33.48
N ILE A 139 -36.33 0.20 33.36
CA ILE A 139 -37.77 0.49 33.43
C ILE A 139 -38.12 0.58 34.90
N GLU A 140 -38.66 1.73 35.29
CA GLU A 140 -39.03 1.98 36.68
C GLU A 140 -40.29 1.21 37.03
N GLU A 141 -40.19 0.36 38.04
CA GLU A 141 -41.31 -0.42 38.62
C GLU A 141 -41.53 0.09 40.05
N PRO A 142 -42.81 0.26 40.52
CA PRO A 142 -43.07 0.48 41.93
C PRO A 142 -42.67 -0.76 42.72
N TYR A 143 -41.99 -0.57 43.83
CA TYR A 143 -41.58 -1.67 44.69
C TYR A 143 -42.80 -2.27 45.43
N THR A 144 -43.57 -3.11 44.73
CA THR A 144 -44.78 -3.74 45.21
C THR A 144 -44.90 -5.18 44.66
N PRO A 145 -45.35 -6.14 45.47
CA PRO A 145 -45.57 -7.49 44.98
C PRO A 145 -46.62 -7.51 43.86
N ILE A 146 -46.32 -8.22 42.78
CA ILE A 146 -47.15 -8.25 41.57
C ILE A 146 -48.10 -9.46 41.64
N ASN A 147 -49.15 -9.29 42.38
CA ASN A 147 -50.21 -10.30 42.40
C ASN A 147 -51.56 -9.67 42.05
N LYS A 148 -52.03 -9.91 40.83
CA LYS A 148 -53.28 -9.37 40.29
C LYS A 148 -54.51 -9.79 41.06
N ASP A 149 -54.49 -11.00 41.60
CA ASP A 149 -55.68 -11.59 42.27
C ASP A 149 -55.81 -11.10 43.71
N LEU A 150 -54.68 -10.84 44.37
CA LEU A 150 -54.65 -10.35 45.76
C LEU A 150 -54.63 -8.83 45.84
N TYR A 151 -53.98 -8.14 44.92
CA TYR A 151 -53.71 -6.72 44.96
C TYR A 151 -53.97 -6.04 43.62
N ALA A 152 -55.22 -6.07 43.14
CA ALA A 152 -55.63 -5.57 41.83
C ALA A 152 -55.26 -4.09 41.59
N ASP A 153 -55.45 -3.24 42.61
CA ASP A 153 -55.15 -1.79 42.51
C ASP A 153 -53.64 -1.56 42.36
N GLN A 154 -52.81 -2.27 43.10
CA GLN A 154 -51.35 -2.18 43.00
C GLN A 154 -50.85 -2.69 41.65
N TYR A 155 -51.47 -3.74 41.13
CA TYR A 155 -51.15 -4.26 39.79
C TYR A 155 -51.49 -3.23 38.69
N HIS A 156 -52.60 -2.51 38.81
CA HIS A 156 -52.92 -1.45 37.85
C HIS A 156 -51.94 -0.26 37.94
N ALA A 157 -51.59 0.17 39.15
CA ALA A 157 -50.56 1.21 39.36
C ALA A 157 -49.20 0.82 38.81
N TRP A 158 -48.78 -0.46 39.05
CA TRP A 158 -47.58 -1.01 38.48
C TRP A 158 -47.60 -0.97 36.94
N LYS A 159 -48.66 -1.44 36.31
CA LYS A 159 -48.82 -1.45 34.87
C LYS A 159 -48.72 -0.02 34.26
N ASP A 160 -49.37 0.95 34.89
CA ASP A 160 -49.37 2.34 34.42
C ASP A 160 -47.97 2.98 34.55
N SER A 161 -47.25 2.66 35.65
CA SER A 161 -45.89 3.12 35.87
C SER A 161 -44.94 2.53 34.81
N VAL A 162 -44.99 1.21 34.61
CA VAL A 162 -44.17 0.52 33.60
C VAL A 162 -44.43 1.06 32.20
N TRP A 163 -45.70 1.24 31.80
CA TRP A 163 -46.04 1.83 30.51
C TRP A 163 -45.55 3.27 30.36
N THR A 164 -45.61 4.04 31.44
CA THR A 164 -45.09 5.43 31.45
C THR A 164 -43.58 5.42 31.27
N SER A 165 -42.88 4.55 32.02
CA SER A 165 -41.41 4.42 31.88
C SER A 165 -41.04 3.98 30.47
N ILE A 166 -41.71 2.98 29.87
CA ILE A 166 -41.47 2.54 28.48
C ILE A 166 -41.68 3.69 27.47
N LYS A 167 -42.74 4.49 27.62
CA LYS A 167 -43.00 5.64 26.75
C LYS A 167 -41.90 6.71 26.80
N HIS A 168 -41.23 6.84 27.96
CA HIS A 168 -40.14 7.77 28.17
C HIS A 168 -38.73 7.13 27.96
N TRP A 169 -38.68 5.93 27.35
CA TRP A 169 -37.46 5.18 27.04
C TRP A 169 -36.70 4.67 28.27
N GLY A 170 -37.35 4.57 29.41
CA GLY A 170 -36.75 4.18 30.69
C GLY A 170 -35.82 5.23 31.29
N ALA A 171 -35.33 4.96 32.48
CA ALA A 171 -34.32 5.79 33.14
C ALA A 171 -32.92 5.28 32.72
N PRO A 172 -32.13 6.09 32.02
CA PRO A 172 -30.80 5.65 31.57
C PRO A 172 -29.89 5.42 32.78
N LEU A 173 -29.10 4.34 32.74
CA LEU A 173 -28.07 3.98 33.71
C LEU A 173 -26.70 4.36 33.18
N ASP A 174 -26.43 4.01 31.95
CA ASP A 174 -25.21 4.39 31.25
C ASP A 174 -25.44 4.51 29.73
N TYR A 175 -24.57 5.26 29.11
CA TYR A 175 -24.47 5.42 27.68
C TYR A 175 -23.02 5.38 27.25
N ASN A 176 -22.71 4.58 26.25
CA ASN A 176 -21.38 4.47 25.69
C ASN A 176 -21.44 4.65 24.18
N GLN A 177 -20.53 5.45 23.64
CA GLN A 177 -20.42 5.73 22.22
C GLN A 177 -18.98 5.58 21.77
N THR A 178 -18.78 4.95 20.61
CA THR A 178 -17.48 4.84 19.96
C THR A 178 -17.61 5.27 18.50
N PHE A 179 -16.76 6.19 18.09
CA PHE A 179 -16.63 6.63 16.72
C PHE A 179 -15.21 6.38 16.23
N THR A 180 -15.06 5.69 15.11
CA THR A 180 -13.78 5.48 14.45
C THR A 180 -13.85 5.93 13.01
N ALA A 181 -12.84 6.67 12.58
CA ALA A 181 -12.65 7.05 11.18
C ALA A 181 -11.22 6.67 10.77
N SER A 182 -11.07 5.93 9.69
CA SER A 182 -9.78 5.59 9.12
C SER A 182 -9.69 6.07 7.68
N TYR A 183 -8.63 6.78 7.37
CA TYR A 183 -8.39 7.34 6.06
C TYR A 183 -7.02 6.91 5.53
N GLN A 184 -7.02 6.15 4.45
CA GLN A 184 -5.81 5.81 3.73
C GLN A 184 -5.54 6.87 2.67
N LEU A 185 -4.48 7.66 2.87
CA LEU A 185 -4.11 8.70 1.92
C LEU A 185 -3.60 8.06 0.62
N PRO A 186 -4.23 8.34 -0.54
CA PRO A 186 -3.86 7.73 -1.81
C PRO A 186 -2.63 8.38 -2.45
N LEU A 187 -1.60 8.68 -1.65
CA LEU A 187 -0.36 9.34 -2.10
C LEU A 187 0.39 8.49 -3.12
N ASN A 188 0.31 7.17 -3.01
CA ASN A 188 0.91 6.22 -3.93
C ASN A 188 0.37 6.30 -5.36
N LEU A 189 -0.75 6.96 -5.59
CA LEU A 189 -1.31 7.20 -6.92
C LEU A 189 -0.70 8.42 -7.61
N ILE A 190 -0.03 9.29 -6.85
CA ILE A 190 0.69 10.45 -7.36
C ILE A 190 2.10 10.01 -7.77
N PRO A 191 2.53 10.21 -9.03
CA PRO A 191 3.80 9.66 -9.53
C PRO A 191 5.06 10.10 -8.76
N ILE A 192 5.01 11.27 -8.10
CA ILE A 192 6.14 11.76 -7.28
C ILE A 192 6.13 11.09 -5.89
N PHE A 193 4.96 10.69 -5.39
CA PHE A 193 4.77 10.14 -4.04
C PHE A 193 4.44 8.64 -4.03
N ASP A 194 4.69 7.91 -5.13
CA ASP A 194 4.41 6.46 -5.25
C ASP A 194 5.19 5.61 -4.23
N TRP A 195 6.23 6.18 -3.61
CA TRP A 195 7.05 5.61 -2.56
C TRP A 195 6.54 5.90 -1.13
N VAL A 196 5.48 6.71 -0.99
CA VAL A 196 4.89 7.11 0.29
C VAL A 196 3.56 6.39 0.47
N ASN A 197 3.40 5.68 1.58
CA ASN A 197 2.11 5.21 2.08
C ASN A 197 1.85 5.91 3.40
N ALA A 198 0.66 6.48 3.57
CA ALA A 198 0.26 7.13 4.80
C ALA A 198 -1.20 6.81 5.09
N ASP A 199 -1.48 6.60 6.36
CA ASP A 199 -2.83 6.40 6.90
C ASP A 199 -3.04 7.28 8.13
N ALA A 200 -4.26 7.73 8.29
CA ALA A 200 -4.72 8.47 9.43
C ALA A 200 -5.88 7.71 10.07
N SER A 201 -5.88 7.55 11.37
CA SER A 201 -7.01 7.01 12.12
C SER A 201 -7.38 7.93 13.27
N TYR A 202 -8.65 8.15 13.39
CA TYR A 202 -9.28 8.89 14.47
C TYR A 202 -10.19 7.95 15.22
N ASN A 203 -10.04 7.89 16.53
CA ASN A 203 -10.92 7.14 17.42
C ASN A 203 -11.37 8.05 18.54
N SER A 204 -12.66 8.06 18.80
CA SER A 204 -13.24 8.82 19.91
C SER A 204 -14.22 7.91 20.64
N THR A 205 -14.17 7.97 21.96
CA THR A 205 -15.11 7.31 22.85
C THR A 205 -15.74 8.33 23.76
N TYR A 206 -17.04 8.22 23.95
CA TYR A 206 -17.79 9.04 24.89
C TYR A 206 -18.59 8.11 25.80
N SER A 207 -18.60 8.40 27.10
CA SER A 207 -19.44 7.70 28.06
C SER A 207 -20.12 8.67 29.00
N TRP A 208 -21.35 8.34 29.35
CA TRP A 208 -22.15 8.96 30.39
C TRP A 208 -22.56 7.84 31.35
N ASN A 209 -22.36 8.06 32.65
CA ASN A 209 -22.76 7.14 33.70
C ASN A 209 -23.62 7.89 34.72
N LYS A 210 -24.76 7.30 35.08
CA LYS A 210 -25.62 7.83 36.12
C LYS A 210 -24.83 7.90 37.45
N GLY A 211 -24.93 9.01 38.11
CA GLY A 211 -24.36 9.17 39.43
C GLY A 211 -25.17 8.48 40.52
N THR A 212 -24.55 8.32 41.67
CA THR A 212 -25.24 7.81 42.86
C THR A 212 -26.04 8.91 43.52
N GLU A 213 -27.11 8.53 44.19
CA GLU A 213 -27.92 9.36 45.08
C GLU A 213 -27.63 8.91 46.48
N ASP A 214 -27.64 9.83 47.45
CA ASP A 214 -27.52 9.47 48.87
C ASP A 214 -28.88 9.01 49.43
N GLU A 215 -28.90 8.64 50.75
CA GLU A 215 -30.12 8.19 51.42
C GLU A 215 -31.20 9.30 51.48
N ASP A 216 -30.82 10.56 51.40
CA ASP A 216 -31.71 11.73 51.36
C ASP A 216 -32.20 12.08 49.96
N GLY A 217 -31.82 11.30 48.91
CA GLY A 217 -32.18 11.51 47.52
C GLY A 217 -31.41 12.63 46.84
N VAL A 218 -30.29 13.07 47.39
CA VAL A 218 -29.42 14.10 46.80
C VAL A 218 -28.52 13.43 45.76
N SER A 219 -28.65 13.85 44.49
CA SER A 219 -27.81 13.35 43.42
C SER A 219 -26.42 14.00 43.46
N TYR A 220 -25.37 13.21 43.42
CA TYR A 220 -24.00 13.69 43.25
C TYR A 220 -23.67 14.08 41.81
N GLY A 221 -24.64 13.99 40.91
CA GLY A 221 -24.49 14.21 39.48
C GLY A 221 -23.84 13.05 38.74
N ASN A 222 -23.99 13.06 37.46
CA ASN A 222 -23.51 12.04 36.55
C ASN A 222 -22.03 12.26 36.21
N THR A 223 -21.40 11.26 35.65
CA THR A 223 -20.03 11.37 35.16
C THR A 223 -20.01 11.23 33.65
N ILE A 224 -19.43 12.19 32.97
CA ILE A 224 -19.17 12.13 31.54
C ILE A 224 -17.68 12.03 31.26
N ASN A 225 -17.33 11.24 30.27
CA ASN A 225 -15.95 11.06 29.86
C ASN A 225 -15.86 11.06 28.33
N THR A 226 -14.90 11.80 27.80
CA THR A 226 -14.54 11.74 26.39
C THR A 226 -13.06 11.40 26.25
N ASN A 227 -12.77 10.53 25.29
CA ASN A 227 -11.41 10.16 24.95
C ASN A 227 -11.24 10.22 23.43
N ARG A 228 -10.12 10.79 23.01
CA ARG A 228 -9.75 10.92 21.60
C ARG A 228 -8.35 10.36 21.36
N SER A 229 -8.19 9.62 20.29
CA SER A 229 -6.90 9.16 19.79
C SER A 229 -6.79 9.46 18.30
N LEU A 230 -5.84 10.31 17.93
CA LEU A 230 -5.46 10.58 16.56
C LEU A 230 -4.13 9.88 16.29
N ASN A 231 -4.10 8.98 15.31
CA ASN A 231 -2.89 8.30 14.87
C ASN A 231 -2.63 8.63 13.40
N LEU A 232 -1.40 9.03 13.11
CA LEU A 232 -0.91 9.24 11.76
C LEU A 232 0.28 8.30 11.56
N ASN A 233 0.19 7.40 10.60
CA ASN A 233 1.26 6.48 10.25
C ASN A 233 1.72 6.75 8.83
N GLY A 234 3.03 6.71 8.64
CA GLY A 234 3.62 6.86 7.33
C GLY A 234 4.72 5.82 7.12
N THR A 235 4.76 5.24 5.93
CA THR A 235 5.82 4.34 5.50
C THR A 235 6.40 4.84 4.20
N PHE A 236 7.71 5.12 4.23
CA PHE A 236 8.47 5.61 3.10
C PHE A 236 9.28 4.44 2.51
N ASN A 237 8.88 3.97 1.32
CA ASN A 237 9.63 2.95 0.59
C ASN A 237 10.75 3.61 -0.24
N LEU A 238 11.91 3.78 0.38
CA LEU A 238 13.06 4.44 -0.24
C LEU A 238 13.59 3.67 -1.46
N VAL A 239 13.37 2.35 -1.55
CA VAL A 239 13.75 1.58 -2.75
C VAL A 239 12.97 2.05 -3.97
N LYS A 240 11.67 2.34 -3.83
CA LYS A 240 10.87 2.93 -4.92
C LYS A 240 11.39 4.33 -5.27
N LEU A 241 11.69 5.16 -4.28
CA LEU A 241 12.27 6.49 -4.48
C LEU A 241 13.60 6.42 -5.25
N TYR A 242 14.51 5.55 -4.84
CA TYR A 242 15.79 5.36 -5.54
C TYR A 242 15.61 4.90 -6.98
N ASN A 243 14.57 4.10 -7.25
CA ASN A 243 14.28 3.60 -8.60
C ASN A 243 13.80 4.68 -9.58
N HIS A 244 13.43 5.87 -9.12
CA HIS A 244 13.15 7.02 -9.98
C HIS A 244 14.42 7.52 -10.68
N VAL A 245 15.60 7.33 -10.06
CA VAL A 245 16.88 7.69 -10.66
C VAL A 245 17.45 6.47 -11.41
N PRO A 246 17.62 6.53 -12.74
CA PRO A 246 18.06 5.37 -13.54
C PRO A 246 19.36 4.73 -13.07
N PHE A 247 20.32 5.55 -12.61
CA PHE A 247 21.59 5.08 -12.05
C PHE A 247 21.40 4.26 -10.77
N LEU A 248 20.60 4.76 -9.81
CA LEU A 248 20.30 4.08 -8.55
C LEU A 248 19.47 2.82 -8.78
N LYS A 249 18.54 2.86 -9.73
CA LYS A 249 17.78 1.69 -10.16
C LYS A 249 18.69 0.59 -10.70
N ALA A 250 19.67 0.95 -11.55
CA ALA A 250 20.63 -0.02 -12.07
C ALA A 250 21.51 -0.62 -10.95
N ALA A 251 21.89 0.21 -9.96
CA ALA A 251 22.61 -0.27 -8.78
C ALA A 251 21.76 -1.24 -7.95
N ASN A 252 20.50 -0.90 -7.64
CA ASN A 252 19.58 -1.78 -6.92
C ASN A 252 19.38 -3.10 -7.66
N GLN A 253 19.06 -3.07 -8.95
CA GLN A 253 18.84 -4.30 -9.74
C GLN A 253 20.05 -5.21 -9.78
N LYS A 254 21.26 -4.64 -9.75
CA LYS A 254 22.50 -5.42 -9.75
C LYS A 254 22.75 -6.11 -8.43
N PHE A 255 22.47 -5.47 -7.31
CA PHE A 255 22.78 -5.96 -5.98
C PHE A 255 21.61 -6.71 -5.31
N ASP A 256 20.37 -6.46 -5.72
CA ASP A 256 19.16 -7.11 -5.17
C ASP A 256 18.70 -8.33 -5.97
N LYS A 257 19.32 -8.63 -7.11
CA LYS A 257 19.09 -9.91 -7.78
C LYS A 257 19.61 -11.00 -6.89
N GLU A 258 18.74 -11.68 -6.19
CA GLU A 258 19.06 -12.99 -5.66
C GLU A 258 19.54 -13.86 -6.81
N PRO A 259 20.72 -14.50 -6.69
CA PRO A 259 21.20 -15.37 -7.75
C PRO A 259 20.16 -16.47 -7.97
N SER A 260 19.62 -16.55 -9.19
CA SER A 260 18.65 -17.59 -9.50
C SER A 260 19.23 -18.97 -9.18
N ARG A 261 18.37 -19.94 -8.83
CA ARG A 261 18.81 -21.32 -8.54
C ARG A 261 19.76 -21.84 -9.62
N SER A 262 19.55 -21.52 -10.88
CA SER A 262 20.43 -21.86 -12.01
C SER A 262 21.81 -21.18 -11.94
N GLN A 263 21.90 -19.95 -11.45
CA GLN A 263 23.17 -19.24 -11.25
C GLN A 263 23.95 -19.79 -10.05
N ILE A 264 23.24 -20.17 -8.98
CA ILE A 264 23.85 -20.84 -7.82
C ILE A 264 24.41 -22.21 -8.23
N GLN A 265 23.65 -22.98 -9.02
CA GLN A 265 24.10 -24.26 -9.55
C GLN A 265 25.30 -24.10 -10.50
N LYS A 266 25.26 -23.12 -11.41
CA LYS A 266 26.44 -22.83 -12.28
C LYS A 266 27.68 -22.46 -11.48
N LYS A 267 27.55 -21.59 -10.48
CA LYS A 267 28.68 -21.25 -9.59
C LYS A 267 29.18 -22.44 -8.78
N LYS A 268 28.29 -23.34 -8.33
CA LYS A 268 28.69 -24.59 -7.69
C LYS A 268 29.46 -25.51 -8.66
N GLN A 269 28.94 -25.71 -9.88
CA GLN A 269 29.60 -26.51 -10.91
C GLN A 269 30.94 -25.91 -11.36
N GLU A 270 31.03 -24.58 -11.50
CA GLU A 270 32.32 -23.92 -11.80
C GLU A 270 33.31 -24.09 -10.66
N LYS A 271 32.87 -24.00 -9.42
CA LYS A 271 33.73 -24.23 -8.25
C LYS A 271 34.19 -25.67 -8.12
N GLU A 272 33.32 -26.63 -8.45
CA GLU A 272 33.69 -28.05 -8.48
C GLU A 272 34.65 -28.39 -9.63
N LYS A 273 34.38 -27.85 -10.83
CA LYS A 273 35.29 -27.98 -11.98
C LYS A 273 36.67 -27.39 -11.67
N ALA A 274 36.71 -26.20 -11.07
CA ALA A 274 37.95 -25.56 -10.65
C ALA A 274 38.71 -26.36 -9.59
N LYS A 275 37.99 -27.01 -8.65
CA LYS A 275 38.61 -27.95 -7.68
C LYS A 275 39.18 -29.20 -8.35
N GLN A 276 38.40 -29.79 -9.29
CA GLN A 276 38.83 -30.96 -10.05
C GLN A 276 40.06 -30.65 -10.92
N GLU A 277 40.07 -29.49 -11.61
CA GLU A 277 41.21 -29.02 -12.38
C GLU A 277 42.44 -28.77 -11.49
N ALA A 278 42.24 -28.17 -10.31
CA ALA A 278 43.33 -27.97 -9.35
C ALA A 278 43.88 -29.29 -8.82
N GLN A 279 43.04 -30.31 -8.58
CA GLN A 279 43.47 -31.66 -8.18
C GLN A 279 44.21 -32.38 -9.31
N LYS A 280 43.68 -32.34 -10.56
CA LYS A 280 44.35 -32.88 -11.73
C LYS A 280 45.73 -32.26 -11.92
N ARG A 281 45.82 -30.93 -11.77
CA ARG A 281 47.08 -30.19 -11.89
C ARG A 281 48.08 -30.55 -10.81
N LYS A 282 47.63 -30.84 -9.57
CA LYS A 282 48.49 -31.34 -8.49
C LYS A 282 49.00 -32.76 -8.80
N LEU A 283 48.14 -33.63 -9.34
CA LEU A 283 48.51 -35.01 -9.75
C LEU A 283 49.49 -35.01 -10.91
N GLU A 284 49.29 -34.14 -11.93
CA GLU A 284 50.22 -33.99 -13.04
C GLU A 284 51.58 -33.46 -12.58
N LEU A 285 51.62 -32.49 -11.67
CA LEU A 285 52.83 -31.98 -11.06
C LEU A 285 53.58 -33.06 -10.26
N ALA A 286 52.82 -33.90 -9.52
CA ALA A 286 53.40 -35.00 -8.79
C ALA A 286 54.02 -36.07 -9.75
N LYS A 287 53.35 -36.36 -10.88
CA LYS A 287 53.92 -37.27 -11.91
C LYS A 287 55.14 -36.69 -12.56
N VAL A 288 55.19 -35.44 -12.95
CA VAL A 288 56.33 -34.75 -13.54
C VAL A 288 57.51 -34.75 -12.56
N ARG A 289 57.25 -34.62 -11.26
CA ARG A 289 58.23 -34.66 -10.21
C ARG A 289 58.86 -36.09 -10.07
N GLN A 290 58.00 -37.12 -10.13
CA GLN A 290 58.42 -38.50 -10.04
C GLN A 290 59.24 -38.93 -11.27
N GLU A 291 58.74 -38.58 -12.48
CA GLU A 291 59.44 -38.85 -13.75
C GLU A 291 60.83 -38.18 -13.83
N ALA A 292 60.98 -36.99 -13.23
CA ALA A 292 62.24 -36.28 -13.15
C ALA A 292 63.26 -37.01 -12.19
N ILE A 293 62.75 -37.53 -11.05
CA ILE A 293 63.55 -38.32 -10.10
C ILE A 293 64.02 -39.64 -10.74
N ASP A 294 63.07 -40.33 -11.43
CA ASP A 294 63.35 -41.59 -12.11
C ASP A 294 64.37 -41.44 -13.26
N ALA A 295 64.39 -40.24 -13.89
CA ALA A 295 65.32 -39.88 -14.98
C ALA A 295 66.64 -39.25 -14.49
N GLY A 296 66.86 -39.12 -13.17
CA GLY A 296 68.11 -38.55 -12.60
C GLY A 296 68.26 -37.05 -12.83
N LYS A 297 67.13 -36.30 -13.10
CA LYS A 297 67.08 -34.84 -13.31
C LYS A 297 66.57 -34.13 -12.07
N ASP A 298 66.97 -32.87 -11.92
CA ASP A 298 66.48 -32.05 -10.82
C ASP A 298 64.94 -31.90 -10.90
N PRO A 299 64.17 -32.38 -9.92
CA PRO A 299 62.74 -32.38 -9.91
C PRO A 299 62.16 -30.96 -9.82
N GLU A 300 62.88 -29.97 -9.27
CA GLU A 300 62.42 -28.60 -9.18
C GLU A 300 62.50 -27.83 -10.52
N GLU A 301 63.54 -28.12 -11.31
CA GLU A 301 63.77 -27.57 -12.64
C GLU A 301 62.68 -28.07 -13.63
N ALA A 302 62.39 -29.37 -13.60
CA ALA A 302 61.35 -29.99 -14.40
C ALA A 302 59.94 -29.42 -14.09
N VAL A 303 59.64 -29.15 -12.84
CA VAL A 303 58.36 -28.49 -12.40
C VAL A 303 58.33 -27.07 -12.86
N LYS A 304 59.39 -26.29 -12.82
CA LYS A 304 59.47 -24.92 -13.33
C LYS A 304 59.27 -24.90 -14.84
N GLU A 305 59.87 -25.78 -15.58
CA GLU A 305 59.72 -25.86 -17.04
C GLU A 305 58.27 -26.23 -17.44
N TRP A 306 57.69 -27.23 -16.80
CA TRP A 306 56.26 -27.60 -17.02
C TRP A 306 55.29 -26.46 -16.68
N THR A 307 55.55 -25.75 -15.57
CA THR A 307 54.71 -24.64 -15.11
C THR A 307 54.82 -23.47 -16.08
N SER A 308 55.98 -23.16 -16.61
CA SER A 308 56.21 -22.09 -17.58
C SER A 308 55.53 -22.38 -18.92
N LYS A 309 55.60 -23.63 -19.43
CA LYS A 309 54.93 -24.07 -20.67
C LYS A 309 53.40 -24.03 -20.53
N ASN A 310 52.85 -24.47 -19.41
CA ASN A 310 51.41 -24.47 -19.19
C ASN A 310 50.83 -23.06 -18.87
N ASN A 311 51.59 -22.17 -18.23
CA ASN A 311 51.18 -20.77 -18.05
C ASN A 311 51.20 -19.99 -19.36
N LYS A 312 52.11 -20.24 -20.29
CA LYS A 312 52.07 -19.63 -21.63
C LYS A 312 50.83 -20.05 -22.41
N LYS A 313 50.44 -21.33 -22.42
CA LYS A 313 49.21 -21.81 -23.05
C LYS A 313 47.93 -21.20 -22.43
N ALA A 314 47.89 -21.05 -21.11
CA ALA A 314 46.76 -20.43 -20.41
C ALA A 314 46.64 -18.91 -20.66
N GLN A 315 47.75 -18.21 -20.82
CA GLN A 315 47.78 -16.78 -21.19
C GLN A 315 47.37 -16.55 -22.64
N GLU A 316 47.74 -17.43 -23.58
CA GLU A 316 47.31 -17.33 -24.96
C GLU A 316 45.79 -17.56 -25.14
N GLN A 317 45.18 -18.48 -24.37
CA GLN A 317 43.73 -18.67 -24.37
C GLN A 317 42.96 -17.47 -23.76
N LYS A 318 43.55 -16.80 -22.72
CA LYS A 318 42.93 -15.58 -22.14
C LYS A 318 43.07 -14.33 -23.04
N LYS A 319 44.02 -14.29 -23.95
CA LYS A 319 44.23 -13.16 -24.89
C LYS A 319 43.24 -13.13 -26.06
N ARG A 320 42.43 -14.16 -26.28
CA ARG A 320 41.41 -14.16 -27.34
C ARG A 320 40.19 -13.40 -26.87
N LEU A 321 40.15 -12.09 -27.13
CA LEU A 321 38.96 -11.25 -26.96
C LEU A 321 37.77 -11.81 -27.78
N PRO A 322 36.53 -11.76 -27.28
CA PRO A 322 35.34 -12.08 -28.07
C PRO A 322 35.35 -11.29 -29.40
N LEU A 323 34.85 -11.91 -30.47
CA LEU A 323 34.87 -11.34 -31.83
C LEU A 323 34.26 -9.92 -31.91
N ASN A 324 33.24 -9.60 -31.08
CA ASN A 324 32.61 -8.30 -31.00
C ASN A 324 33.45 -7.22 -30.30
N LYS A 325 34.49 -7.60 -29.53
CA LYS A 325 35.43 -6.67 -28.84
C LYS A 325 36.73 -6.44 -29.58
N ARG A 326 36.97 -7.13 -30.72
CA ARG A 326 38.16 -6.93 -31.54
C ARG A 326 38.04 -5.65 -32.34
N SER A 327 39.19 -5.01 -32.62
CA SER A 327 39.23 -3.89 -33.58
C SER A 327 38.81 -4.38 -34.96
N PHE A 328 38.09 -3.56 -35.68
CA PHE A 328 37.79 -3.75 -37.10
C PHE A 328 38.58 -2.72 -37.87
N GLU A 329 39.44 -3.19 -38.75
CA GLU A 329 40.26 -2.32 -39.59
C GLU A 329 39.88 -2.53 -41.05
N GLN A 330 39.68 -1.46 -41.75
CA GLN A 330 39.40 -1.46 -43.18
C GLN A 330 40.11 -0.31 -43.86
N GLU A 331 40.74 -0.59 -44.99
CA GLU A 331 41.29 0.42 -45.87
C GLU A 331 40.17 0.98 -46.74
N ILE A 332 40.09 2.29 -46.77
CA ILE A 332 39.16 3.03 -47.62
C ILE A 332 39.89 4.11 -48.37
N THR A 333 39.43 4.41 -49.57
CA THR A 333 39.93 5.57 -50.38
C THR A 333 38.85 6.64 -50.37
N LEU A 334 39.15 7.82 -49.83
CA LEU A 334 38.30 8.98 -49.96
C LEU A 334 38.69 9.74 -51.26
N LEU A 335 37.69 9.99 -52.09
CA LEU A 335 37.87 10.77 -53.31
C LEU A 335 37.64 12.28 -53.04
N PRO A 336 38.35 13.20 -53.71
CA PRO A 336 38.12 14.61 -53.57
C PRO A 336 36.73 15.01 -54.06
N LEU A 337 36.04 15.86 -53.26
CA LEU A 337 34.74 16.41 -53.59
C LEU A 337 34.97 17.65 -54.47
N LEU A 338 34.71 17.53 -55.78
CA LEU A 338 34.51 18.69 -56.63
C LEU A 338 33.20 19.38 -56.18
N ALA A 339 33.31 20.58 -55.65
CA ALA A 339 32.19 21.39 -55.20
C ALA A 339 31.42 21.92 -56.44
N ASP A 340 30.27 21.33 -56.74
CA ASP A 340 29.30 21.91 -57.66
C ASP A 340 28.66 23.14 -56.99
N ALA A 341 28.68 24.31 -57.67
CA ALA A 341 28.14 25.57 -57.18
C ALA A 341 26.63 25.55 -56.84
N LYS A 342 25.93 24.49 -57.15
CA LYS A 342 24.50 24.26 -56.80
C LYS A 342 24.30 23.70 -55.40
N ASP A 343 25.30 23.05 -54.83
CA ASP A 343 25.18 22.45 -53.51
C ASP A 343 25.39 23.46 -52.35
N LEU A 344 26.08 24.58 -52.66
CA LEU A 344 26.28 25.70 -51.71
C LEU A 344 24.99 26.50 -51.43
N LYS A 345 23.99 26.45 -52.31
CA LYS A 345 22.68 27.09 -52.08
C LYS A 345 21.74 26.22 -51.21
N LYS A 346 21.84 24.90 -51.31
CA LYS A 346 21.00 23.99 -50.49
C LYS A 346 21.47 23.91 -49.02
N GLU A 347 22.78 24.01 -48.76
CA GLU A 347 23.29 24.06 -47.39
C GLU A 347 22.96 25.38 -46.66
N LYS A 348 22.70 26.49 -47.40
CA LYS A 348 22.23 27.75 -46.81
C LYS A 348 20.73 27.77 -46.52
N ASP A 349 19.94 27.05 -47.29
CA ASP A 349 18.48 26.97 -47.10
C ASP A 349 18.08 25.96 -46.01
N GLU A 350 18.89 24.90 -45.78
CA GLU A 350 18.69 23.99 -44.63
C GLU A 350 19.18 24.57 -43.28
N ALA A 351 20.09 25.52 -43.30
CA ALA A 351 20.56 26.22 -42.08
C ALA A 351 19.68 27.40 -41.66
N ALA A 352 18.73 27.83 -42.51
CA ALA A 352 17.81 28.95 -42.22
C ALA A 352 16.41 28.52 -41.81
N GLY A 353 16.13 27.20 -41.76
CA GLY A 353 14.81 26.65 -41.51
C GLY A 353 14.50 26.20 -40.07
N GLU A 354 15.39 26.51 -39.11
CA GLU A 354 15.15 26.10 -37.73
C GLU A 354 15.04 27.29 -36.79
N LYS A 355 13.98 28.07 -36.94
CA LYS A 355 13.35 28.92 -35.93
C LYS A 355 12.07 29.54 -36.49
N THR A 356 10.96 29.05 -36.07
CA THR A 356 9.87 29.79 -35.46
C THR A 356 8.65 28.93 -35.30
N GLU A 357 8.10 29.08 -34.14
CA GLU A 357 6.95 28.42 -33.55
C GLU A 357 5.62 28.85 -34.18
N ALA A 358 4.69 28.02 -33.87
CA ALA A 358 3.35 28.33 -33.35
C ALA A 358 2.20 28.47 -34.34
N SER A 359 1.25 27.67 -33.97
CA SER A 359 -0.20 27.87 -33.99
C SER A 359 -0.97 27.68 -35.29
N GLY A 360 -1.98 26.90 -35.15
CA GLY A 360 -3.25 27.14 -35.86
C GLY A 360 -3.78 25.95 -36.66
N ASP A 361 -4.66 25.28 -36.00
CA ASP A 361 -5.97 24.77 -36.41
C ASP A 361 -6.23 24.09 -37.76
N GLU A 362 -6.91 23.01 -37.54
CA GLU A 362 -8.10 22.47 -38.24
C GLU A 362 -7.96 21.69 -39.54
N ALA A 363 -8.60 20.55 -39.40
CA ALA A 363 -9.57 19.92 -40.26
C ALA A 363 -9.12 18.89 -41.30
N GLU A 364 -9.62 17.77 -41.00
CA GLU A 364 -10.38 16.82 -41.85
C GLU A 364 -9.73 16.01 -42.99
N THR A 365 -9.88 14.78 -42.68
CA THR A 365 -10.53 13.70 -43.47
C THR A 365 -9.73 12.89 -44.50
N LYS A 366 -9.87 11.64 -44.20
CA LYS A 366 -10.19 10.48 -45.05
C LYS A 366 -9.10 9.79 -45.85
N ASN A 367 -8.96 8.57 -45.39
CA ASN A 367 -9.14 7.30 -46.16
C ASN A 367 -8.16 6.85 -47.22
N ALA A 368 -7.80 5.66 -46.99
CA ALA A 368 -7.83 4.45 -47.82
C ALA A 368 -6.45 3.88 -48.16
N GLU A 369 -6.23 2.78 -47.53
CA GLU A 369 -6.10 1.40 -48.01
C GLU A 369 -5.33 1.11 -49.33
N LYS A 370 -4.50 0.06 -49.15
CA LYS A 370 -4.05 -0.94 -50.14
C LYS A 370 -2.91 -0.50 -51.06
N SER A 371 -1.89 -1.24 -51.24
CA SER A 371 -1.70 -2.65 -51.41
C SER A 371 -0.23 -2.98 -51.73
N LYS A 372 0.11 -4.20 -51.38
CA LYS A 372 1.27 -4.99 -51.81
C LYS A 372 1.64 -4.82 -53.30
N LYS A 373 2.95 -4.77 -53.61
CA LYS A 373 3.63 -5.84 -54.35
C LYS A 373 5.09 -5.47 -54.70
N SER A 374 5.91 -6.41 -54.35
CA SER A 374 7.15 -6.84 -54.99
C SER A 374 7.52 -6.20 -56.34
N LYS A 375 8.78 -5.78 -56.44
CA LYS A 375 9.63 -6.27 -57.51
C LYS A 375 11.11 -6.11 -57.22
N LYS A 376 11.80 -7.22 -57.29
CA LYS A 376 13.21 -7.40 -57.58
C LYS A 376 13.54 -6.64 -58.86
N ASP A 377 14.64 -5.93 -58.91
CA ASP A 377 15.77 -6.25 -59.75
C ASP A 377 16.72 -5.04 -59.89
N LYS A 378 17.97 -5.37 -59.69
CA LYS A 378 19.16 -4.88 -60.44
C LYS A 378 19.17 -3.42 -60.90
N SER A 379 20.04 -2.67 -60.28
CA SER A 379 21.02 -1.92 -61.09
C SER A 379 22.30 -1.75 -60.29
N LYS A 380 23.37 -2.34 -60.75
CA LYS A 380 24.73 -1.84 -60.53
C LYS A 380 24.73 -0.38 -60.95
N LYS A 381 24.50 0.52 -60.03
CA LYS A 381 24.72 1.97 -60.25
C LYS A 381 26.14 2.30 -59.87
N ASP A 382 26.84 2.74 -60.89
CA ASP A 382 28.10 3.43 -60.94
C ASP A 382 28.46 4.11 -59.58
N ASP A 383 29.49 3.57 -58.90
CA ASP A 383 29.93 4.04 -57.58
C ASP A 383 30.78 5.34 -57.64
N SER A 384 30.91 5.92 -58.83
CA SER A 384 31.76 7.07 -59.09
C SER A 384 31.21 8.44 -58.64
N LYS A 385 29.98 8.50 -58.09
CA LYS A 385 29.33 9.75 -57.64
C LYS A 385 28.92 9.80 -56.16
N LYS A 386 29.37 8.86 -55.34
CA LYS A 386 28.99 8.89 -53.93
C LYS A 386 29.91 9.82 -53.13
N LYS A 387 29.32 10.84 -52.52
CA LYS A 387 29.98 11.82 -51.60
C LYS A 387 30.35 11.23 -50.25
N TYR A 388 30.20 9.94 -50.00
CA TYR A 388 30.44 9.28 -48.73
C TYR A 388 30.85 7.82 -48.93
N VAL A 389 31.53 7.27 -47.92
CA VAL A 389 31.91 5.85 -47.88
C VAL A 389 31.23 5.17 -46.70
N ASP A 390 30.48 4.10 -46.95
CA ASP A 390 29.81 3.31 -45.92
C ASP A 390 30.72 2.13 -45.53
N VAL A 391 31.07 2.09 -44.23
CA VAL A 391 31.91 1.04 -43.64
C VAL A 391 31.05 0.13 -42.79
N LYS A 392 31.00 -1.15 -43.15
CA LYS A 392 30.29 -2.20 -42.40
C LYS A 392 31.21 -2.86 -41.35
N HIS A 393 31.12 -2.45 -40.12
CA HIS A 393 32.01 -2.91 -39.05
C HIS A 393 31.49 -4.16 -38.28
N GLY A 394 30.22 -4.53 -38.39
CA GLY A 394 29.66 -5.75 -37.79
C GLY A 394 29.73 -5.84 -36.26
N LYS A 395 29.82 -4.71 -35.53
CA LYS A 395 30.01 -4.69 -34.08
C LYS A 395 28.70 -4.70 -33.28
N ASN A 396 27.58 -4.62 -33.97
CA ASN A 396 26.23 -4.61 -33.39
C ASN A 396 26.03 -3.56 -32.25
N THR A 397 26.64 -2.38 -32.42
CA THR A 397 26.52 -1.25 -31.47
C THR A 397 26.61 0.08 -32.16
N LYS A 398 25.85 1.06 -31.65
CA LYS A 398 25.96 2.47 -32.08
C LYS A 398 27.04 3.25 -31.35
N ARG A 399 27.59 2.69 -30.25
CA ARG A 399 28.65 3.35 -29.46
C ARG A 399 30.01 2.91 -29.94
N LEU A 400 30.65 3.73 -30.80
CA LEU A 400 31.88 3.41 -31.47
C LEU A 400 32.96 4.48 -31.16
N ILE A 401 34.20 4.04 -31.20
CA ILE A 401 35.40 4.88 -31.32
C ILE A 401 35.94 4.60 -32.70
N VAL A 402 35.90 5.60 -33.59
CA VAL A 402 36.40 5.50 -34.94
C VAL A 402 37.68 6.37 -35.04
N SER A 403 38.76 5.75 -35.44
CA SER A 403 40.04 6.43 -35.70
C SER A 403 40.52 6.09 -37.10
N ALA A 404 41.20 7.01 -37.75
CA ALA A 404 41.81 6.77 -39.04
C ALA A 404 43.28 7.22 -39.04
N LYS A 405 44.06 6.51 -39.85
CA LYS A 405 45.46 6.86 -40.13
C LYS A 405 45.68 6.89 -41.63
N THR A 406 46.52 7.79 -42.09
CA THR A 406 47.00 7.83 -43.47
C THR A 406 48.01 6.71 -43.72
N GLU A 407 48.38 6.44 -44.94
CA GLU A 407 49.45 5.47 -45.28
C GLU A 407 50.76 5.78 -44.57
N ASP A 408 51.09 7.05 -44.35
CA ASP A 408 52.25 7.50 -43.61
C ASP A 408 52.13 7.36 -42.08
N GLY A 409 51.06 6.76 -41.57
CA GLY A 409 50.84 6.49 -40.13
C GLY A 409 50.34 7.72 -39.36
N LYS A 410 50.14 8.89 -39.98
CA LYS A 410 49.63 10.09 -39.32
C LYS A 410 48.14 9.94 -39.00
N ALA A 411 47.71 10.46 -37.83
CA ALA A 411 46.31 10.44 -37.42
C ALA A 411 45.48 11.38 -38.30
N PHE A 412 44.36 10.88 -38.84
CA PHE A 412 43.44 11.68 -39.65
C PHE A 412 42.10 11.86 -38.90
N HIS A 413 41.61 13.10 -38.86
CA HIS A 413 40.34 13.40 -38.20
C HIS A 413 39.17 13.07 -39.13
N LEU A 414 38.41 12.02 -38.79
CA LEU A 414 37.27 11.56 -39.55
C LEU A 414 35.97 12.16 -39.05
N LYS A 415 35.16 12.73 -39.97
CA LYS A 415 33.75 13.02 -39.73
C LYS A 415 32.92 11.81 -40.17
N TYR A 416 32.16 11.24 -39.27
CA TYR A 416 31.33 10.07 -39.56
C TYR A 416 29.95 10.18 -38.90
N LYS A 417 28.95 9.51 -39.49
CA LYS A 417 27.60 9.35 -38.96
C LYS A 417 27.31 7.88 -38.81
N VAL A 418 26.75 7.48 -37.67
CA VAL A 418 26.30 6.10 -37.43
C VAL A 418 24.95 5.91 -38.08
N LEU A 419 24.85 5.01 -39.08
CA LEU A 419 23.60 4.70 -39.76
C LEU A 419 22.78 3.67 -38.97
N ASP A 420 23.42 2.57 -38.65
CA ASP A 420 22.82 1.47 -37.89
C ASP A 420 23.81 0.85 -36.90
N ASN A 421 23.45 -0.27 -36.26
CA ASN A 421 24.32 -0.94 -35.29
C ASN A 421 25.59 -1.55 -35.92
N ASN A 422 25.65 -1.68 -37.24
CA ASN A 422 26.72 -2.39 -37.94
C ASN A 422 27.40 -1.55 -39.01
N THR A 423 26.90 -0.34 -39.34
CA THR A 423 27.35 0.47 -40.46
C THR A 423 27.56 1.93 -40.02
N ILE A 424 28.69 2.48 -40.38
CA ILE A 424 28.99 3.89 -40.25
C ILE A 424 29.19 4.52 -41.64
N ARG A 425 28.80 5.78 -41.81
CA ARG A 425 29.01 6.56 -43.00
C ARG A 425 30.07 7.61 -42.73
N ILE A 426 31.13 7.59 -43.52
CA ILE A 426 32.24 8.55 -43.47
C ILE A 426 31.93 9.68 -44.44
N THR A 427 31.93 10.92 -43.92
CA THR A 427 31.57 12.14 -44.66
C THR A 427 32.69 13.17 -44.65
N SER A 428 33.92 12.77 -44.31
CA SER A 428 35.09 13.68 -44.34
C SER A 428 35.38 14.17 -45.75
N LYS A 429 35.65 15.49 -45.88
CA LYS A 429 36.09 16.10 -47.12
C LYS A 429 37.61 15.96 -47.21
N VAL A 430 38.13 15.64 -48.38
CA VAL A 430 39.57 15.56 -48.69
C VAL A 430 39.83 16.33 -49.99
N ASP A 431 40.98 16.96 -50.05
CA ASP A 431 41.38 17.79 -51.22
C ASP A 431 41.98 16.94 -52.34
N SER A 432 42.50 15.77 -52.00
CA SER A 432 43.07 14.80 -52.94
C SER A 432 42.67 13.38 -52.56
N ALA A 433 42.74 12.45 -53.48
CA ALA A 433 42.46 11.06 -53.23
C ALA A 433 43.37 10.50 -52.12
N THR A 434 42.82 10.25 -50.96
CA THR A 434 43.57 9.85 -49.77
C THR A 434 43.14 8.44 -49.33
N LYS A 435 44.11 7.52 -49.22
CA LYS A 435 43.90 6.21 -48.64
C LYS A 435 44.04 6.29 -47.13
N LEU A 436 43.02 5.77 -46.44
CA LEU A 436 42.96 5.80 -44.98
C LEU A 436 42.72 4.39 -44.44
N LYS A 437 43.46 4.03 -43.40
CA LYS A 437 43.18 2.86 -42.56
C LYS A 437 42.22 3.28 -41.45
N VAL A 438 40.96 2.85 -41.55
CA VAL A 438 39.94 3.16 -40.56
C VAL A 438 39.83 2.01 -39.57
N ASN A 439 39.99 2.34 -38.30
CA ASN A 439 39.86 1.43 -37.19
C ASN A 439 38.58 1.73 -36.38
N VAL A 440 37.70 0.74 -36.24
CA VAL A 440 36.43 0.86 -35.51
C VAL A 440 36.48 -0.02 -34.29
N LEU A 441 36.42 0.59 -33.11
CA LEU A 441 36.36 -0.08 -31.83
C LEU A 441 35.03 0.19 -31.15
N PRO A 442 34.38 -0.81 -30.57
CA PRO A 442 33.22 -0.57 -29.74
C PRO A 442 33.65 0.15 -28.46
N LYS A 443 32.95 1.24 -28.13
CA LYS A 443 33.19 1.98 -26.89
C LYS A 443 32.62 1.14 -25.74
N ALA A 444 33.43 0.82 -24.74
CA ALA A 444 32.98 0.08 -23.58
C ALA A 444 31.75 0.75 -22.94
N PRO A 445 30.67 0.02 -22.64
CA PRO A 445 29.52 0.57 -21.96
C PRO A 445 29.94 1.18 -20.62
N LEU A 446 29.24 2.24 -20.19
CA LEU A 446 29.54 2.95 -18.94
C LEU A 446 29.58 2.00 -17.74
N GLU A 447 28.76 0.93 -17.79
CA GLU A 447 28.66 -0.11 -16.74
C GLU A 447 29.95 -0.93 -16.54
N GLU A 448 30.83 -1.01 -17.54
CA GLU A 448 32.11 -1.73 -17.46
C GLU A 448 33.24 -0.86 -16.89
N LYS A 449 33.08 0.47 -16.83
CA LYS A 449 34.11 1.36 -16.31
C LYS A 449 34.29 1.20 -14.80
N ALA A 450 35.53 1.18 -14.33
CA ALA A 450 35.86 1.00 -12.93
C ALA A 450 35.18 2.05 -12.03
N TRP A 451 35.27 3.32 -12.38
CA TRP A 451 34.64 4.41 -11.60
C TRP A 451 33.12 4.27 -11.49
N TYR A 452 32.44 3.77 -12.55
CA TYR A 452 31.00 3.54 -12.52
C TYR A 452 30.63 2.41 -11.55
N LYS A 453 31.42 1.34 -11.53
CA LYS A 453 31.25 0.23 -10.58
C LYS A 453 31.49 0.66 -9.13
N THR A 454 32.51 1.49 -8.88
CA THR A 454 32.76 2.04 -7.54
C THR A 454 31.65 2.97 -7.09
N MET A 455 31.18 3.85 -7.97
CA MET A 455 30.02 4.72 -7.68
C MET A 455 28.75 3.92 -7.39
N GLN A 456 28.49 2.82 -8.10
CA GLN A 456 27.39 1.93 -7.79
C GLN A 456 27.53 1.25 -6.42
N ALA A 457 28.75 0.85 -6.04
CA ALA A 457 29.01 0.27 -4.73
C ALA A 457 28.80 1.29 -3.60
N ILE A 458 29.30 2.51 -3.75
CA ILE A 458 29.10 3.61 -2.80
C ILE A 458 27.59 3.93 -2.68
N SER A 459 26.91 4.06 -3.82
CA SER A 459 25.47 4.30 -3.83
C SER A 459 24.70 3.20 -3.11
N ARG A 460 25.15 1.96 -3.20
CA ARG A 460 24.51 0.84 -2.47
C ARG A 460 24.62 1.02 -0.96
N VAL A 461 25.77 1.48 -0.47
CA VAL A 461 25.92 1.79 0.96
C VAL A 461 25.00 2.93 1.37
N ALA A 462 24.91 4.00 0.57
CA ALA A 462 24.00 5.11 0.81
C ALA A 462 22.51 4.68 0.77
N MET A 463 22.17 3.67 -0.05
CA MET A 463 20.82 3.09 -0.17
C MET A 463 20.55 1.93 0.80
N MET A 464 21.31 1.81 1.91
CA MET A 464 21.05 0.78 2.93
C MET A 464 19.71 0.99 3.63
N ALA A 465 19.31 2.23 3.84
CA ALA A 465 17.96 2.55 4.31
C ALA A 465 16.95 2.20 3.21
N ARG A 466 16.08 1.21 3.45
CA ARG A 466 15.11 0.73 2.47
C ARG A 466 13.70 1.21 2.77
N ASN A 467 13.34 1.17 4.05
CA ASN A 467 12.05 1.62 4.53
C ASN A 467 12.28 2.49 5.76
N VAL A 468 11.53 3.56 5.83
CA VAL A 468 11.44 4.43 7.01
C VAL A 468 9.97 4.49 7.39
N SER A 469 9.66 4.22 8.64
CA SER A 469 8.31 4.37 9.16
C SER A 469 8.26 5.55 10.12
N PHE A 470 7.16 6.25 10.07
CA PHE A 470 6.81 7.36 10.94
C PHE A 470 5.48 7.05 11.58
N SER A 471 5.36 7.27 12.88
CA SER A 471 4.11 7.15 13.61
C SER A 471 3.98 8.34 14.56
N TYR A 472 2.87 9.03 14.47
CA TYR A 472 2.48 10.09 15.37
C TYR A 472 1.17 9.71 16.04
N ARG A 473 1.11 9.82 17.37
CA ARG A 473 -0.10 9.58 18.15
C ARG A 473 -0.35 10.77 19.06
N ASN A 474 -1.59 11.23 19.06
CA ASN A 474 -2.09 12.23 19.99
C ASN A 474 -3.31 11.65 20.72
N ASN A 475 -3.23 11.51 22.01
CA ASN A 475 -4.34 11.08 22.85
C ASN A 475 -4.75 12.23 23.77
N TYR A 476 -6.06 12.36 23.94
CA TYR A 476 -6.64 13.34 24.84
C TYR A 476 -7.81 12.70 25.58
N GLN A 477 -7.91 12.90 26.86
CA GLN A 477 -9.02 12.41 27.68
C GLN A 477 -9.47 13.53 28.62
N LEU A 478 -10.79 13.67 28.74
CA LEU A 478 -11.43 14.60 29.67
C LEU A 478 -12.56 13.89 30.39
N THR A 479 -12.56 13.95 31.70
CA THR A 479 -13.60 13.41 32.58
C THR A 479 -14.19 14.54 33.41
N LEU A 480 -15.50 14.66 33.37
CA LEU A 480 -16.25 15.67 34.12
C LEU A 480 -17.24 14.96 35.06
N PRO A 481 -16.96 14.91 36.37
CA PRO A 481 -17.91 14.48 37.38
C PRO A 481 -18.90 15.59 37.73
N GLY A 482 -20.02 15.23 38.34
CA GLY A 482 -21.04 16.18 38.80
C GLY A 482 -21.91 16.76 37.68
N PHE A 483 -21.95 16.11 36.51
CA PHE A 483 -22.77 16.54 35.41
C PHE A 483 -24.24 16.24 35.69
N LEU A 484 -25.08 17.29 35.75
CA LEU A 484 -26.50 17.13 36.16
C LEU A 484 -27.40 16.61 35.04
N PRO A 485 -27.25 17.02 33.74
CA PRO A 485 -28.16 16.56 32.69
C PRO A 485 -28.10 15.05 32.45
N THR A 486 -29.25 14.49 32.06
CA THR A 486 -29.36 13.11 31.59
C THR A 486 -29.14 13.05 30.07
N ILE A 487 -28.86 11.85 29.56
CA ILE A 487 -28.88 11.60 28.11
C ILE A 487 -30.33 11.57 27.62
N GLY A 488 -30.63 12.17 26.50
CA GLY A 488 -32.02 12.29 26.01
C GLY A 488 -32.24 12.03 24.54
N ASP A 489 -31.19 11.92 23.72
CA ASP A 489 -31.30 11.70 22.28
C ASP A 489 -30.58 10.44 21.81
N ALA A 490 -30.74 10.12 20.53
CA ALA A 490 -30.13 8.94 19.92
C ALA A 490 -28.59 8.94 19.94
N PHE A 491 -27.96 10.09 20.18
CA PHE A 491 -26.51 10.25 20.28
C PHE A 491 -26.04 10.48 21.73
N GLY A 492 -26.94 10.28 22.70
CA GLY A 492 -26.65 10.47 24.10
C GLY A 492 -26.36 11.90 24.54
N GLN A 493 -26.69 12.89 23.72
CA GLN A 493 -26.48 14.32 24.00
C GLN A 493 -27.77 15.02 24.35
N THR A 494 -27.74 15.79 25.44
CA THR A 494 -28.82 16.71 25.76
C THR A 494 -28.37 18.16 25.55
N LYS A 495 -29.15 18.95 24.87
CA LYS A 495 -28.94 20.39 24.79
C LYS A 495 -29.68 21.07 25.95
N GLN A 496 -29.10 21.02 27.13
CA GLN A 496 -29.63 21.70 28.30
C GLN A 496 -28.69 22.83 28.73
N GLY A 497 -28.84 23.99 28.14
CA GLY A 497 -28.11 25.19 28.53
C GLY A 497 -26.70 25.31 27.91
N ILE A 498 -25.95 26.33 28.36
CA ILE A 498 -24.63 26.71 27.84
C ILE A 498 -23.55 25.69 28.25
N MET A 499 -23.79 24.96 29.32
CA MET A 499 -22.84 24.01 29.92
C MET A 499 -23.05 22.55 29.44
N SER A 500 -23.98 22.29 28.55
CA SER A 500 -24.17 20.95 28.01
C SER A 500 -23.06 20.61 27.03
N PRO A 501 -22.36 19.49 27.22
CA PRO A 501 -21.42 19.03 26.22
C PRO A 501 -22.18 18.74 24.92
N GLY A 502 -21.74 19.40 23.85
CA GLY A 502 -22.32 19.21 22.52
C GLY A 502 -21.71 18.00 21.81
N LEU A 503 -21.97 17.89 20.50
CA LEU A 503 -21.38 16.86 19.64
C LEU A 503 -19.85 16.95 19.61
N ASP A 504 -19.27 18.14 19.85
CA ASP A 504 -17.84 18.34 19.97
C ASP A 504 -17.24 17.52 21.12
N PHE A 505 -17.89 17.50 22.29
CA PHE A 505 -17.49 16.66 23.41
C PHE A 505 -17.68 15.17 23.08
N ALA A 506 -18.83 14.79 22.53
CA ALA A 506 -19.16 13.40 22.22
C ALA A 506 -18.21 12.79 21.17
N PHE A 507 -17.70 13.60 20.25
CA PHE A 507 -16.74 13.16 19.25
C PHE A 507 -15.30 13.51 19.56
N GLY A 508 -15.02 14.02 20.78
CA GLY A 508 -13.67 14.29 21.25
C GLY A 508 -12.99 15.51 20.60
N PHE A 509 -13.75 16.43 19.99
CA PHE A 509 -13.23 17.68 19.41
C PHE A 509 -13.01 18.78 20.46
N VAL A 510 -12.79 18.40 21.69
CA VAL A 510 -12.51 19.30 22.81
C VAL A 510 -11.01 19.35 23.09
N GLY A 511 -10.55 20.45 23.67
CA GLY A 511 -9.17 20.67 24.08
C GLY A 511 -9.08 21.23 25.49
N ASP A 512 -7.86 21.58 25.93
CA ASP A 512 -7.58 22.06 27.30
C ASP A 512 -8.39 23.30 27.65
N SER A 513 -8.72 24.16 26.70
CA SER A 513 -9.54 25.35 26.91
C SER A 513 -11.03 25.05 27.11
N TYR A 514 -11.48 23.79 27.02
CA TYR A 514 -12.90 23.45 27.20
C TYR A 514 -13.34 23.70 28.65
N ILE A 515 -12.51 23.33 29.63
CA ILE A 515 -12.79 23.51 31.05
C ILE A 515 -12.86 25.00 31.42
N GLU A 516 -12.02 25.84 30.79
CA GLU A 516 -12.04 27.29 31.03
C GLU A 516 -13.30 27.98 30.48
N LYS A 517 -14.01 27.35 29.53
CA LYS A 517 -15.23 27.87 28.91
C LYS A 517 -16.51 27.26 29.49
N ALA A 518 -16.39 26.11 30.12
CA ALA A 518 -17.48 25.41 30.80
C ALA A 518 -17.68 25.92 32.23
#